data_12248a895220c9f1fc2156dad37937a3
#
_entry.id   12248a895220c9f1fc2156dad37937a3
#
_cell.length_a   1.000
_cell.length_b   1.000
_cell.length_c   1.000
_cell.angle_alpha   90.00
_cell.angle_beta   90.00
_cell.angle_gamma   90.00
#
_symmetry.space_group_name_H-M   'P 1'
#
loop_
_entity.id
_entity.type
_entity.pdbx_description
1 polymer ?
#
loop_
_entity_poly.entity_id
_entity_poly.type
_entity_poly.pdbx_seq_one_letter_code
_entity_poly.pdbx_strand_id
1 'polypeptide(L)'
;MRFDKRGIGTSASAGKEEAKLRFEDYVNDVTGWIDYLAKEKRFTTITVAGHSEGALIGMLACQNQPKVKGYISVAGAGRPAYEIIEAQVAAQQNPEAVRKEVASINGSLKNGKEVSDVPAYLQSLYRASVQPYLISWFKYNPRTVIASVKVPVLIVQGKNDIQVSVEDAEFLKKGCPAAELLLIDKMNHVLKDCESKAVQQQMLTYGNPSLPVNSALIASVSTFVKKLK
;
A
#
# COMPACT_ATOMS: atom_id res chain seq x y z
N MET A 1 -14.73 -9.17 -3.40
CA MET A 1 -13.79 -10.30 -3.36
C MET A 1 -12.56 -9.89 -2.56
N ARG A 2 -11.94 -10.81 -1.82
CA ARG A 2 -10.67 -10.68 -1.09
C ARG A 2 -9.88 -11.97 -1.29
N PHE A 3 -8.59 -11.89 -1.43
CA PHE A 3 -7.71 -13.05 -1.64
C PHE A 3 -6.44 -12.92 -0.79
N ASP A 4 -5.78 -14.03 -0.52
CA ASP A 4 -4.47 -14.03 0.12
C ASP A 4 -3.40 -13.71 -0.92
N LYS A 5 -2.55 -12.75 -0.61
CA LYS A 5 -1.39 -12.37 -1.42
C LYS A 5 -0.46 -13.58 -1.57
N ARG A 6 0.18 -13.76 -2.75
CA ARG A 6 1.16 -14.85 -2.95
C ARG A 6 2.21 -14.85 -1.83
N GLY A 7 2.57 -16.03 -1.34
CA GLY A 7 3.44 -16.20 -0.19
C GLY A 7 2.73 -16.12 1.18
N ILE A 8 1.42 -15.82 1.23
CA ILE A 8 0.66 -15.63 2.47
C ILE A 8 -0.55 -16.58 2.50
N GLY A 9 -0.89 -17.05 3.71
CA GLY A 9 -2.11 -17.83 3.96
C GLY A 9 -2.28 -19.01 3.01
N THR A 10 -3.44 -19.12 2.36
CA THR A 10 -3.74 -20.20 1.41
C THR A 10 -2.92 -20.10 0.12
N SER A 11 -2.33 -18.94 -0.18
CA SER A 11 -1.45 -18.70 -1.34
C SER A 11 0.04 -18.82 -1.00
N ALA A 12 0.41 -19.42 0.14
CA ALA A 12 1.80 -19.54 0.60
C ALA A 12 2.68 -20.28 -0.44
N SER A 13 2.15 -21.29 -1.13
CA SER A 13 2.88 -22.06 -2.14
C SER A 13 3.26 -21.25 -3.38
N ALA A 14 2.59 -20.15 -3.67
CA ALA A 14 2.84 -19.31 -4.83
C ALA A 14 4.05 -18.36 -4.65
N GLY A 15 4.58 -18.24 -3.41
CA GLY A 15 5.70 -17.34 -3.07
C GLY A 15 6.91 -18.07 -2.48
N LYS A 16 7.13 -19.35 -2.84
CA LYS A 16 8.18 -20.18 -2.22
C LYS A 16 9.61 -19.65 -2.40
N GLU A 17 9.88 -18.95 -3.50
CA GLU A 17 11.22 -18.45 -3.83
C GLU A 17 11.21 -16.90 -3.72
N GLU A 18 11.41 -16.37 -2.50
CA GLU A 18 11.37 -14.94 -2.22
C GLU A 18 12.29 -14.13 -3.15
N ALA A 19 13.49 -14.61 -3.43
CA ALA A 19 14.44 -13.92 -4.31
C ALA A 19 13.95 -13.74 -5.76
N LYS A 20 12.96 -14.51 -6.18
CA LYS A 20 12.33 -14.38 -7.50
C LYS A 20 11.14 -13.44 -7.52
N LEU A 21 10.61 -13.08 -6.36
CA LEU A 21 9.46 -12.17 -6.28
C LEU A 21 9.83 -10.77 -6.77
N ARG A 22 8.89 -10.17 -7.49
CA ARG A 22 8.93 -8.78 -7.95
C ARG A 22 7.63 -8.09 -7.57
N PHE A 23 7.67 -6.78 -7.48
CA PHE A 23 6.47 -6.00 -7.19
C PHE A 23 5.39 -6.20 -8.26
N GLU A 24 5.80 -6.34 -9.50
CA GLU A 24 4.93 -6.61 -10.65
C GLU A 24 4.19 -7.95 -10.55
N ASP A 25 4.70 -8.93 -9.82
CA ASP A 25 3.99 -10.20 -9.62
C ASP A 25 2.67 -9.99 -8.88
N TYR A 26 2.65 -9.10 -7.88
CA TYR A 26 1.42 -8.75 -7.15
C TYR A 26 0.46 -7.91 -8.01
N VAL A 27 1.00 -7.05 -8.87
CA VAL A 27 0.19 -6.30 -9.85
C VAL A 27 -0.49 -7.27 -10.82
N ASN A 28 0.25 -8.25 -11.32
CA ASN A 28 -0.25 -9.27 -12.23
C ASN A 28 -1.31 -10.16 -11.57
N ASP A 29 -1.15 -10.49 -10.28
CA ASP A 29 -2.17 -11.22 -9.53
C ASP A 29 -3.49 -10.45 -9.46
N VAL A 30 -3.45 -9.15 -9.13
CA VAL A 30 -4.66 -8.31 -9.09
C VAL A 30 -5.28 -8.19 -10.48
N THR A 31 -4.46 -8.02 -11.52
CA THR A 31 -4.93 -7.99 -12.92
C THR A 31 -5.64 -9.30 -13.29
N GLY A 32 -5.04 -10.46 -12.93
CA GLY A 32 -5.67 -11.76 -13.15
C GLY A 32 -7.01 -11.91 -12.44
N TRP A 33 -7.14 -11.37 -11.22
CA TRP A 33 -8.40 -11.36 -10.49
C TRP A 33 -9.43 -10.42 -11.12
N ILE A 34 -9.03 -9.27 -11.66
CA ILE A 34 -9.91 -8.38 -12.43
C ILE A 34 -10.44 -9.13 -13.65
N ASP A 35 -9.58 -9.80 -14.41
CA ASP A 35 -9.95 -10.55 -15.60
C ASP A 35 -10.87 -11.74 -15.28
N TYR A 36 -10.63 -12.41 -14.16
CA TYR A 36 -11.51 -13.48 -13.66
C TYR A 36 -12.91 -12.94 -13.34
N LEU A 37 -12.98 -11.87 -12.54
CA LEU A 37 -14.26 -11.25 -12.15
C LEU A 37 -15.00 -10.66 -13.35
N ALA A 38 -14.30 -10.17 -14.36
CA ALA A 38 -14.89 -9.63 -15.57
C ALA A 38 -15.65 -10.67 -16.42
N LYS A 39 -15.34 -11.96 -16.23
CA LYS A 39 -16.04 -13.09 -16.88
C LYS A 39 -17.28 -13.54 -16.10
N GLU A 40 -17.39 -13.14 -14.83
CA GLU A 40 -18.51 -13.50 -13.96
C GLU A 40 -19.74 -12.64 -14.26
N LYS A 41 -20.76 -13.25 -14.86
CA LYS A 41 -22.02 -12.56 -15.26
C LYS A 41 -22.79 -11.90 -14.11
N ARG A 42 -22.47 -12.29 -12.85
CA ARG A 42 -23.09 -11.71 -11.65
C ARG A 42 -22.65 -10.27 -11.35
N PHE A 43 -21.53 -9.85 -11.92
CA PHE A 43 -20.97 -8.52 -11.66
C PHE A 43 -21.05 -7.64 -12.89
N THR A 44 -21.63 -6.47 -12.74
CA THR A 44 -21.74 -5.46 -13.80
C THR A 44 -20.59 -4.48 -13.79
N THR A 45 -19.99 -4.26 -12.61
CA THR A 45 -18.90 -3.32 -12.40
C THR A 45 -17.85 -3.91 -11.45
N ILE A 46 -16.60 -3.51 -11.63
CA ILE A 46 -15.49 -3.87 -10.76
C ILE A 46 -14.91 -2.58 -10.18
N THR A 47 -14.77 -2.54 -8.86
CA THR A 47 -14.03 -1.50 -8.15
C THR A 47 -12.83 -2.15 -7.46
N VAL A 48 -11.64 -1.60 -7.67
CA VAL A 48 -10.43 -2.06 -7.00
C VAL A 48 -10.20 -1.22 -5.77
N ALA A 49 -9.98 -1.86 -4.63
CA ALA A 49 -9.59 -1.21 -3.39
C ALA A 49 -8.26 -1.78 -2.91
N GLY A 50 -7.27 -0.94 -2.70
CA GLY A 50 -5.96 -1.31 -2.19
C GLY A 50 -5.64 -0.62 -0.86
N HIS A 51 -5.06 -1.36 0.07
CA HIS A 51 -4.62 -0.87 1.38
C HIS A 51 -3.09 -0.85 1.47
N SER A 52 -2.52 0.25 1.95
CA SER A 52 -1.08 0.39 2.17
C SER A 52 -0.28 0.10 0.88
N GLU A 53 0.65 -0.84 0.88
CA GLU A 53 1.34 -1.34 -0.33
C GLU A 53 0.36 -1.73 -1.44
N GLY A 54 -0.76 -2.38 -1.07
CA GLY A 54 -1.82 -2.77 -2.00
C GLY A 54 -2.48 -1.59 -2.71
N ALA A 55 -2.37 -0.37 -2.19
CA ALA A 55 -2.84 0.81 -2.89
C ALA A 55 -2.05 1.05 -4.18
N LEU A 56 -0.72 1.01 -4.14
CA LEU A 56 0.10 1.16 -5.34
C LEU A 56 -0.10 -0.01 -6.31
N ILE A 57 -0.19 -1.24 -5.79
CA ILE A 57 -0.50 -2.42 -6.59
C ILE A 57 -1.83 -2.24 -7.33
N GLY A 58 -2.87 -1.78 -6.62
CA GLY A 58 -4.18 -1.52 -7.20
C GLY A 58 -4.18 -0.41 -8.24
N MET A 59 -3.42 0.69 -8.02
CA MET A 59 -3.27 1.76 -9.01
C MET A 59 -2.70 1.22 -10.33
N LEU A 60 -1.64 0.42 -10.25
CA LEU A 60 -1.00 -0.17 -11.43
C LEU A 60 -1.91 -1.18 -12.12
N ALA A 61 -2.59 -2.03 -11.36
CA ALA A 61 -3.52 -3.02 -11.90
C ALA A 61 -4.76 -2.39 -12.57
N CYS A 62 -5.13 -1.15 -12.20
CA CYS A 62 -6.23 -0.43 -12.85
C CYS A 62 -5.84 0.19 -14.19
N GLN A 63 -4.54 0.28 -14.50
CA GLN A 63 -4.10 0.85 -15.77
C GLN A 63 -4.56 -0.03 -16.93
N ASN A 64 -5.16 0.61 -17.94
CA ASN A 64 -5.63 -0.08 -19.16
C ASN A 64 -6.65 -1.22 -18.92
N GLN A 65 -7.41 -1.16 -17.81
CA GLN A 65 -8.44 -2.14 -17.44
C GLN A 65 -9.85 -1.55 -17.67
N PRO A 66 -10.46 -1.74 -18.84
CA PRO A 66 -11.76 -1.14 -19.18
C PRO A 66 -12.92 -1.67 -18.32
N LYS A 67 -12.72 -2.81 -17.66
CA LYS A 67 -13.71 -3.42 -16.76
C LYS A 67 -13.73 -2.79 -15.38
N VAL A 68 -12.67 -2.10 -14.97
CA VAL A 68 -12.62 -1.35 -13.70
C VAL A 68 -13.40 -0.04 -13.88
N LYS A 69 -14.29 0.25 -12.93
CA LYS A 69 -15.13 1.45 -12.94
C LYS A 69 -14.83 2.40 -11.78
N GLY A 70 -13.97 2.01 -10.85
CA GLY A 70 -13.52 2.87 -9.77
C GLY A 70 -12.30 2.30 -9.06
N TYR A 71 -11.54 3.18 -8.43
CA TYR A 71 -10.38 2.82 -7.63
C TYR A 71 -10.44 3.48 -6.24
N ILE A 72 -10.06 2.74 -5.21
CA ILE A 72 -10.04 3.23 -3.82
C ILE A 72 -8.63 2.97 -3.25
N SER A 73 -7.95 4.05 -2.85
CA SER A 73 -6.71 4.01 -2.09
C SER A 73 -7.01 4.15 -0.61
N VAL A 74 -6.69 3.17 0.20
CA VAL A 74 -6.86 3.20 1.65
C VAL A 74 -5.49 3.17 2.32
N ALA A 75 -5.14 4.21 3.07
CA ALA A 75 -3.84 4.35 3.74
C ALA A 75 -2.66 4.11 2.77
N GLY A 76 -2.79 4.55 1.52
CA GLY A 76 -1.79 4.38 0.48
C GLY A 76 -0.74 5.48 0.52
N ALA A 77 0.54 5.10 0.36
CA ALA A 77 1.64 6.05 0.27
C ALA A 77 1.52 6.95 -0.96
N GLY A 78 1.84 8.23 -0.80
CA GLY A 78 1.95 9.22 -1.89
C GLY A 78 3.39 9.43 -2.35
N ARG A 79 4.35 8.87 -1.63
CA ARG A 79 5.79 8.90 -1.91
C ARG A 79 6.31 7.52 -2.31
N PRO A 80 7.44 7.44 -3.04
CA PRO A 80 8.12 6.18 -3.30
C PRO A 80 8.41 5.39 -2.02
N ALA A 81 8.42 4.06 -2.12
CA ALA A 81 8.54 3.19 -0.96
C ALA A 81 9.84 3.41 -0.14
N TYR A 82 10.96 3.75 -0.81
CA TYR A 82 12.20 4.06 -0.11
C TYR A 82 12.07 5.29 0.80
N GLU A 83 11.34 6.33 0.38
CA GLU A 83 11.07 7.52 1.21
C GLU A 83 10.16 7.17 2.41
N ILE A 84 9.19 6.31 2.23
CA ILE A 84 8.33 5.83 3.31
C ILE A 84 9.13 5.04 4.34
N ILE A 85 10.00 4.13 3.89
CA ILE A 85 10.87 3.35 4.79
C ILE A 85 11.77 4.29 5.60
N GLU A 86 12.40 5.26 4.96
CA GLU A 86 13.24 6.26 5.65
C GLU A 86 12.45 7.08 6.67
N ALA A 87 11.24 7.52 6.30
CA ALA A 87 10.36 8.26 7.22
C ALA A 87 9.94 7.41 8.43
N GLN A 88 9.60 6.14 8.23
CA GLN A 88 9.24 5.22 9.30
C GLN A 88 10.42 4.95 10.24
N VAL A 89 11.62 4.74 9.70
CA VAL A 89 12.84 4.56 10.49
C VAL A 89 13.17 5.82 11.29
N ALA A 90 12.98 7.00 10.71
CA ALA A 90 13.19 8.27 11.42
C ALA A 90 12.15 8.49 12.53
N ALA A 91 10.88 8.16 12.29
CA ALA A 91 9.81 8.29 13.28
C ALA A 91 9.99 7.39 14.52
N GLN A 92 10.70 6.28 14.37
CA GLN A 92 11.05 5.38 15.46
C GLN A 92 12.22 5.89 16.32
N GLN A 93 12.70 7.10 16.07
CA GLN A 93 13.82 7.74 16.79
C GLN A 93 15.12 6.90 16.74
N ASN A 94 15.32 6.14 15.67
CA ASN A 94 16.56 5.39 15.47
C ASN A 94 17.78 6.32 15.45
N PRO A 95 18.96 5.86 15.91
CA PRO A 95 20.20 6.61 15.85
C PRO A 95 20.50 7.14 14.44
N GLU A 96 21.19 8.28 14.36
CA GLU A 96 21.54 8.89 13.06
C GLU A 96 22.34 7.95 12.16
N ALA A 97 23.23 7.14 12.75
CA ALA A 97 23.99 6.12 12.02
C ALA A 97 23.08 5.13 11.31
N VAL A 98 22.04 4.62 11.99
CA VAL A 98 21.06 3.69 11.41
C VAL A 98 20.28 4.35 10.26
N ARG A 99 19.86 5.61 10.45
CA ARG A 99 19.14 6.38 9.40
C ARG A 99 20.00 6.58 8.16
N LYS A 100 21.29 6.93 8.33
CA LYS A 100 22.24 7.08 7.22
C LYS A 100 22.47 5.76 6.49
N GLU A 101 22.54 4.67 7.20
CA GLU A 101 22.73 3.34 6.62
C GLU A 101 21.52 2.89 5.81
N VAL A 102 20.30 3.10 6.35
CA VAL A 102 19.05 2.86 5.62
C VAL A 102 18.99 3.70 4.34
N ALA A 103 19.33 4.99 4.40
CA ALA A 103 19.36 5.85 3.22
C ALA A 103 20.40 5.38 2.18
N SER A 104 21.56 4.90 2.63
CA SER A 104 22.61 4.36 1.74
C SER A 104 22.16 3.08 1.03
N ILE A 105 21.55 2.14 1.79
CA ILE A 105 21.01 0.90 1.22
C ILE A 105 19.89 1.23 0.23
N ASN A 106 18.94 2.07 0.60
CA ASN A 106 17.85 2.51 -0.27
C ASN A 106 18.38 3.17 -1.56
N GLY A 107 19.42 4.00 -1.44
CA GLY A 107 20.07 4.62 -2.59
C GLY A 107 20.67 3.60 -3.55
N SER A 108 21.28 2.52 -3.05
CA SER A 108 21.80 1.43 -3.86
C SER A 108 20.67 0.66 -4.56
N LEU A 109 19.65 0.25 -3.80
CA LEU A 109 18.52 -0.52 -4.31
C LEU A 109 17.69 0.27 -5.34
N LYS A 110 17.48 1.57 -5.11
CA LYS A 110 16.83 2.48 -6.07
C LYS A 110 17.55 2.52 -7.43
N ASN A 111 18.87 2.37 -7.41
CA ASN A 111 19.70 2.31 -8.62
C ASN A 111 19.85 0.88 -9.17
N GLY A 112 19.08 -0.09 -8.68
CA GLY A 112 19.10 -1.47 -9.13
C GLY A 112 20.30 -2.28 -8.64
N LYS A 113 21.01 -1.81 -7.62
CA LYS A 113 22.20 -2.46 -7.08
C LYS A 113 21.89 -3.12 -5.75
N GLU A 114 22.10 -4.43 -5.67
CA GLU A 114 22.00 -5.17 -4.42
C GLU A 114 23.18 -4.85 -3.49
N VAL A 115 22.94 -4.98 -2.18
CA VAL A 115 23.89 -4.72 -1.10
C VAL A 115 24.18 -6.04 -0.39
N SER A 116 25.46 -6.48 -0.40
CA SER A 116 25.91 -7.73 0.24
C SER A 116 26.03 -7.58 1.76
N ASP A 117 26.59 -6.46 2.21
CA ASP A 117 26.92 -6.21 3.61
C ASP A 117 25.78 -5.47 4.32
N VAL A 118 24.68 -6.17 4.57
CA VAL A 118 23.55 -5.64 5.35
C VAL A 118 23.74 -6.00 6.81
N PRO A 119 23.76 -5.02 7.73
CA PRO A 119 23.87 -5.29 9.16
C PRO A 119 22.80 -6.21 9.70
N ALA A 120 23.13 -6.99 10.72
CA ALA A 120 22.21 -7.96 11.30
C ALA A 120 20.86 -7.36 11.71
N TYR A 121 20.87 -6.15 12.29
CA TYR A 121 19.65 -5.45 12.73
C TYR A 121 18.79 -4.90 11.59
N LEU A 122 19.31 -4.84 10.35
CA LEU A 122 18.55 -4.45 9.15
C LEU A 122 18.14 -5.63 8.26
N GLN A 123 18.51 -6.86 8.62
CA GLN A 123 18.21 -8.06 7.84
C GLN A 123 16.69 -8.27 7.65
N SER A 124 15.85 -7.86 8.62
CA SER A 124 14.40 -7.96 8.47
C SER A 124 13.86 -7.12 7.31
N LEU A 125 14.53 -6.00 6.98
CA LEU A 125 14.16 -5.09 5.90
C LEU A 125 14.89 -5.40 4.58
N TYR A 126 16.18 -5.76 4.66
CA TYR A 126 17.09 -5.76 3.50
C TYR A 126 17.85 -7.05 3.29
N ARG A 127 17.39 -8.20 3.86
CA ARG A 127 18.03 -9.50 3.56
C ARG A 127 18.14 -9.73 2.05
N ALA A 128 19.17 -10.42 1.61
CA ALA A 128 19.48 -10.60 0.20
C ALA A 128 18.27 -11.07 -0.63
N SER A 129 17.46 -11.98 -0.08
CA SER A 129 16.29 -12.53 -0.79
C SER A 129 15.17 -11.52 -1.06
N VAL A 130 15.05 -10.43 -0.27
CA VAL A 130 14.00 -9.41 -0.47
C VAL A 130 14.46 -8.25 -1.35
N GLN A 131 15.76 -8.07 -1.55
CA GLN A 131 16.28 -6.91 -2.30
C GLN A 131 15.77 -6.84 -3.75
N PRO A 132 15.69 -7.95 -4.51
CA PRO A 132 15.11 -7.91 -5.85
C PRO A 132 13.67 -7.39 -5.88
N TYR A 133 12.88 -7.72 -4.86
CA TYR A 133 11.54 -7.18 -4.68
C TYR A 133 11.57 -5.67 -4.43
N LEU A 134 12.39 -5.20 -3.48
CA LEU A 134 12.54 -3.78 -3.16
C LEU A 134 13.01 -2.98 -4.39
N ILE A 135 13.99 -3.48 -5.14
CA ILE A 135 14.45 -2.86 -6.39
C ILE A 135 13.30 -2.68 -7.37
N SER A 136 12.45 -3.69 -7.53
CA SER A 136 11.30 -3.60 -8.42
C SER A 136 10.24 -2.62 -7.91
N TRP A 137 10.00 -2.57 -6.60
CA TRP A 137 9.04 -1.64 -5.99
C TRP A 137 9.51 -0.19 -6.03
N PHE A 138 10.78 0.07 -5.79
CA PHE A 138 11.36 1.42 -5.76
C PHE A 138 11.34 2.16 -7.11
N LYS A 139 11.04 1.48 -8.20
CA LYS A 139 10.83 2.09 -9.53
C LYS A 139 9.60 2.98 -9.58
N TYR A 140 8.64 2.78 -8.70
CA TYR A 140 7.34 3.43 -8.77
C TYR A 140 7.23 4.64 -7.86
N ASN A 141 6.72 5.74 -8.42
CA ASN A 141 6.28 6.91 -7.66
C ASN A 141 4.75 6.94 -7.66
N PRO A 142 4.09 6.72 -6.50
CA PRO A 142 2.64 6.66 -6.42
C PRO A 142 1.93 7.89 -6.96
N ARG A 143 2.52 9.09 -6.78
CA ARG A 143 1.97 10.36 -7.29
C ARG A 143 1.84 10.36 -8.82
N THR A 144 2.84 9.82 -9.52
CA THR A 144 2.80 9.73 -10.98
C THR A 144 1.93 8.59 -11.46
N VAL A 145 1.91 7.47 -10.70
CA VAL A 145 1.08 6.32 -11.03
C VAL A 145 -0.40 6.66 -10.91
N ILE A 146 -0.83 7.36 -9.84
CA ILE A 146 -2.25 7.72 -9.66
C ILE A 146 -2.76 8.68 -10.75
N ALA A 147 -1.90 9.52 -11.31
CA ALA A 147 -2.24 10.40 -12.44
C ALA A 147 -2.67 9.63 -13.71
N SER A 148 -2.25 8.39 -13.84
CA SER A 148 -2.60 7.52 -14.97
C SER A 148 -3.89 6.73 -14.75
N VAL A 149 -4.46 6.71 -13.55
CA VAL A 149 -5.74 6.07 -13.24
C VAL A 149 -6.87 6.90 -13.84
N LYS A 150 -7.61 6.35 -14.79
CA LYS A 150 -8.62 7.07 -15.60
C LYS A 150 -10.07 6.89 -15.13
N VAL A 151 -10.27 6.16 -14.04
CA VAL A 151 -11.57 5.95 -13.41
C VAL A 151 -11.73 6.88 -12.19
N PRO A 152 -12.96 7.09 -11.68
CA PRO A 152 -13.16 7.77 -10.42
C PRO A 152 -12.30 7.18 -9.31
N VAL A 153 -11.69 8.05 -8.49
CA VAL A 153 -10.76 7.67 -7.42
C VAL A 153 -11.26 8.21 -6.08
N LEU A 154 -11.27 7.35 -5.06
CA LEU A 154 -11.43 7.72 -3.67
C LEU A 154 -10.10 7.47 -2.93
N ILE A 155 -9.57 8.49 -2.27
CA ILE A 155 -8.40 8.41 -1.39
C ILE A 155 -8.90 8.50 0.05
N VAL A 156 -8.60 7.50 0.88
CA VAL A 156 -8.99 7.48 2.29
C VAL A 156 -7.75 7.35 3.17
N GLN A 157 -7.62 8.25 4.14
CA GLN A 157 -6.49 8.27 5.06
C GLN A 157 -6.95 8.50 6.50
N GLY A 158 -6.41 7.72 7.42
CA GLY A 158 -6.59 7.92 8.85
C GLY A 158 -5.67 9.02 9.38
N LYS A 159 -6.21 9.95 10.18
CA LYS A 159 -5.38 11.03 10.77
C LYS A 159 -4.45 10.50 11.87
N ASN A 160 -4.73 9.34 12.45
CA ASN A 160 -3.90 8.71 13.48
C ASN A 160 -3.07 7.54 12.94
N ASP A 161 -2.93 7.44 11.63
CA ASP A 161 -2.00 6.52 10.99
C ASP A 161 -0.55 6.92 11.30
N ILE A 162 0.24 5.98 11.84
CA ILE A 162 1.66 6.18 12.17
C ILE A 162 2.61 5.58 11.13
N GLN A 163 2.09 4.91 10.10
CA GLN A 163 2.90 4.32 9.04
C GLN A 163 2.86 5.15 7.75
N VAL A 164 1.68 5.64 7.38
CA VAL A 164 1.47 6.49 6.20
C VAL A 164 0.79 7.78 6.67
N SER A 165 1.35 8.91 6.30
CA SER A 165 0.90 10.20 6.79
C SER A 165 -0.29 10.76 6.00
N VAL A 166 -0.98 11.75 6.60
CA VAL A 166 -1.97 12.56 5.86
C VAL A 166 -1.34 13.25 4.66
N GLU A 167 -0.08 13.67 4.77
CA GLU A 167 0.66 14.29 3.67
C GLU A 167 0.79 13.36 2.46
N ASP A 168 0.94 12.05 2.68
CA ASP A 168 0.95 11.06 1.60
C ASP A 168 -0.38 11.04 0.83
N ALA A 169 -1.51 11.12 1.53
CA ALA A 169 -2.81 11.23 0.89
C ALA A 169 -2.98 12.54 0.11
N GLU A 170 -2.42 13.64 0.61
CA GLU A 170 -2.39 14.93 -0.10
C GLU A 170 -1.49 14.86 -1.36
N PHE A 171 -0.37 14.14 -1.31
CA PHE A 171 0.46 13.90 -2.49
C PHE A 171 -0.30 13.10 -3.56
N LEU A 172 -1.04 12.08 -3.17
CA LEU A 172 -1.92 11.36 -4.08
C LEU A 172 -3.00 12.27 -4.66
N LYS A 173 -3.64 13.11 -3.83
CA LYS A 173 -4.64 14.08 -4.28
C LYS A 173 -4.06 15.10 -5.27
N LYS A 174 -2.83 15.56 -5.06
CA LYS A 174 -2.09 16.41 -6.01
C LYS A 174 -1.81 15.70 -7.33
N GLY A 175 -1.52 14.39 -7.29
CA GLY A 175 -1.33 13.55 -8.47
C GLY A 175 -2.62 13.29 -9.26
N CYS A 176 -3.76 13.25 -8.56
CA CYS A 176 -5.08 13.06 -9.15
C CYS A 176 -6.07 14.11 -8.60
N PRO A 177 -6.08 15.35 -9.13
CA PRO A 177 -6.93 16.42 -8.60
C PRO A 177 -8.43 16.12 -8.62
N ALA A 178 -8.89 15.24 -9.49
CA ALA A 178 -10.29 14.81 -9.58
C ALA A 178 -10.69 13.78 -8.49
N ALA A 179 -9.72 13.16 -7.79
CA ALA A 179 -10.02 12.17 -6.75
C ALA A 179 -10.81 12.79 -5.59
N GLU A 180 -11.74 12.05 -5.01
CA GLU A 180 -12.31 12.38 -3.70
C GLU A 180 -11.26 12.09 -2.63
N LEU A 181 -10.97 13.01 -1.69
CA LEU A 181 -10.10 12.82 -0.54
C LEU A 181 -10.92 12.81 0.74
N LEU A 182 -10.80 11.73 1.50
CA LEU A 182 -11.42 11.58 2.81
C LEU A 182 -10.36 11.37 3.90
N LEU A 183 -10.32 12.28 4.86
CA LEU A 183 -9.50 12.14 6.06
C LEU A 183 -10.40 11.73 7.23
N ILE A 184 -10.12 10.60 7.86
CA ILE A 184 -10.91 10.04 8.96
C ILE A 184 -10.19 10.27 10.28
N ASP A 185 -10.87 10.97 11.20
CA ASP A 185 -10.37 11.20 12.55
C ASP A 185 -10.19 9.86 13.27
N LYS A 186 -9.15 9.77 14.12
CA LYS A 186 -8.84 8.61 14.97
C LYS A 186 -8.54 7.30 14.23
N MET A 187 -8.82 7.18 12.94
CA MET A 187 -8.49 5.96 12.18
C MET A 187 -6.97 5.81 12.05
N ASN A 188 -6.48 4.63 12.38
CA ASN A 188 -5.08 4.25 12.26
C ASN A 188 -4.79 3.41 11.00
N HIS A 189 -3.52 2.94 10.85
CA HIS A 189 -3.11 2.19 9.68
C HIS A 189 -3.87 0.87 9.47
N VAL A 190 -4.26 0.19 10.54
CA VAL A 190 -5.05 -1.05 10.46
C VAL A 190 -6.57 -0.79 10.44
N LEU A 191 -6.95 0.44 10.08
CA LEU A 191 -8.33 0.86 9.80
C LEU A 191 -9.27 0.81 11.02
N LYS A 192 -8.71 0.89 12.21
CA LYS A 192 -9.44 0.88 13.48
C LYS A 192 -9.35 2.24 14.16
N ASP A 193 -10.28 2.52 15.05
CA ASP A 193 -10.21 3.72 15.88
C ASP A 193 -9.09 3.57 16.92
N CYS A 194 -8.24 4.59 17.00
CA CYS A 194 -7.18 4.72 17.99
C CYS A 194 -6.99 6.20 18.31
N GLU A 195 -7.25 6.60 19.55
CA GLU A 195 -7.16 8.00 19.99
C GLU A 195 -5.73 8.55 19.96
N SER A 196 -4.76 7.68 20.21
CA SER A 196 -3.37 8.06 20.39
C SER A 196 -2.49 7.65 19.21
N LYS A 197 -1.50 8.50 18.89
CA LYS A 197 -0.39 8.16 17.97
C LYS A 197 0.79 7.48 18.68
N ALA A 198 0.74 7.31 20.00
CA ALA A 198 1.78 6.59 20.72
C ALA A 198 1.86 5.13 20.25
N VAL A 199 3.07 4.67 19.91
CA VAL A 199 3.30 3.34 19.31
C VAL A 199 2.68 2.22 20.16
N GLN A 200 2.81 2.26 21.48
CA GLN A 200 2.24 1.26 22.36
C GLN A 200 0.72 1.16 22.23
N GLN A 201 0.02 2.30 22.19
CA GLN A 201 -1.44 2.33 22.01
C GLN A 201 -1.87 1.84 20.63
N GLN A 202 -1.11 2.20 19.61
CA GLN A 202 -1.32 1.71 18.25
C GLN A 202 -1.20 0.18 18.18
N MET A 203 -0.14 -0.39 18.77
CA MET A 203 0.09 -1.85 18.73
C MET A 203 -1.02 -2.65 19.41
N LEU A 204 -1.69 -2.11 20.44
CA LEU A 204 -2.86 -2.77 21.06
C LEU A 204 -4.03 -2.96 20.07
N THR A 205 -4.15 -2.10 19.08
CA THR A 205 -5.20 -2.22 18.05
C THR A 205 -4.81 -3.16 16.91
N TYR A 206 -3.52 -3.29 16.60
CA TYR A 206 -3.02 -4.09 15.47
C TYR A 206 -3.29 -5.57 15.67
N GLY A 207 -3.03 -6.10 16.84
CA GLY A 207 -3.23 -7.51 17.18
C GLY A 207 -4.63 -7.88 17.65
N ASN A 208 -5.58 -6.95 17.72
CA ASN A 208 -6.90 -7.20 18.29
C ASN A 208 -7.99 -7.41 17.20
N PRO A 209 -8.35 -8.65 16.85
CA PRO A 209 -9.35 -8.92 15.82
C PRO A 209 -10.78 -8.54 16.25
N SER A 210 -11.03 -8.35 17.54
CA SER A 210 -12.36 -8.00 18.07
C SER A 210 -12.71 -6.53 17.87
N LEU A 211 -11.71 -5.67 17.61
CA LEU A 211 -11.98 -4.27 17.31
C LEU A 211 -12.55 -4.13 15.89
N PRO A 212 -13.66 -3.42 15.71
CA PRO A 212 -14.26 -3.22 14.40
C PRO A 212 -13.39 -2.33 13.52
N VAL A 213 -13.56 -2.46 12.22
CA VAL A 213 -13.10 -1.47 11.24
C VAL A 213 -13.87 -0.16 11.45
N ASN A 214 -13.20 0.97 11.27
CA ASN A 214 -13.82 2.28 11.40
C ASN A 214 -15.09 2.40 10.54
N SER A 215 -16.19 2.86 11.16
CA SER A 215 -17.50 2.90 10.53
C SER A 215 -17.59 3.94 9.39
N ALA A 216 -16.88 5.08 9.52
CA ALA A 216 -16.84 6.08 8.47
C ALA A 216 -16.14 5.58 7.21
N LEU A 217 -15.11 4.74 7.34
CA LEU A 217 -14.49 4.07 6.20
C LEU A 217 -15.52 3.19 5.46
N ILE A 218 -16.24 2.35 6.19
CA ILE A 218 -17.25 1.45 5.59
C ILE A 218 -18.33 2.24 4.86
N ALA A 219 -18.86 3.27 5.51
CA ALA A 219 -19.90 4.13 4.93
C ALA A 219 -19.42 4.84 3.66
N SER A 220 -18.21 5.40 3.69
CA SER A 220 -17.65 6.16 2.57
C SER A 220 -17.33 5.28 1.37
N VAL A 221 -16.70 4.12 1.59
CA VAL A 221 -16.46 3.13 0.54
C VAL A 221 -17.78 2.66 -0.08
N SER A 222 -18.78 2.36 0.75
CA SER A 222 -20.11 1.94 0.26
C SER A 222 -20.78 3.03 -0.57
N THR A 223 -20.71 4.29 -0.12
CA THR A 223 -21.26 5.43 -0.84
C THR A 223 -20.58 5.66 -2.17
N PHE A 224 -19.24 5.61 -2.19
CA PHE A 224 -18.45 5.76 -3.41
C PHE A 224 -18.81 4.67 -4.43
N VAL A 225 -18.80 3.40 -4.05
CA VAL A 225 -19.13 2.28 -4.96
C VAL A 225 -20.55 2.38 -5.51
N LYS A 226 -21.53 2.84 -4.72
CA LYS A 226 -22.92 3.03 -5.16
C LYS A 226 -23.07 4.14 -6.21
N LYS A 227 -22.19 5.13 -6.26
CA LYS A 227 -22.17 6.20 -7.27
C LYS A 227 -21.63 5.70 -8.64
N LEU A 228 -20.87 4.60 -8.66
CA LEU A 228 -20.23 4.05 -9.87
C LEU A 228 -21.19 3.15 -10.68
N LYS A 229 -22.34 3.69 -11.04
CA LYS A 229 -23.36 2.94 -11.84
C LYS A 229 -23.11 3.04 -13.34
#